data_8be1df0aaafd54bade4e54df613752b9
#
_entry.id   8be1df0aaafd54bade4e54df613752b9
#
_cell.length_a   1.000
_cell.length_b   1.000
_cell.length_c   1.000
_cell.angle_alpha   90.00
_cell.angle_beta   90.00
_cell.angle_gamma   90.00
#
_symmetry.space_group_name_H-M   'P 1'
#
loop_
_entity.id
_entity.type
_entity.pdbx_description
1 polymer ?
#
loop_
_entity_poly.entity_id
_entity_poly.type
_entity_poly.pdbx_seq_one_letter_code
_entity_poly.pdbx_strand_id
1 'polypeptide(L)'
;LQLRTSNQTFQLLISASLDSSRIYLTKQAFENPQVPGNFCMILRKYIERGIITSISQYQNDRLIIFTINTYNEMGDNADYRLIIEIMGRNSNVILINEDNKIIDSIRRVPPTENNNRYIIPKATYVFPIQNDLLNPFEVDDSYPMANYQGIAKVIQNEIMNYYDGDVKKFLENKIVPNIYT
;
A
#
# COMPACT_ATOMS: atom_id res chain seq x y z
N LEU A 1 0.09 -11.60 -7.63
CA LEU A 1 -0.98 -12.37 -6.98
C LEU A 1 -2.12 -12.63 -7.94
N GLN A 2 -2.78 -13.78 -7.79
CA GLN A 2 -4.04 -14.06 -8.49
C GLN A 2 -5.20 -13.85 -7.51
N LEU A 3 -6.17 -13.05 -7.93
CA LEU A 3 -7.39 -12.77 -7.20
C LEU A 3 -8.55 -13.39 -7.96
N ARG A 4 -9.33 -14.24 -7.29
CA ARG A 4 -10.44 -14.94 -7.91
C ARG A 4 -11.77 -14.45 -7.33
N THR A 5 -12.69 -14.08 -8.20
CA THR A 5 -14.10 -13.85 -7.88
C THR A 5 -14.94 -15.01 -8.39
N SER A 6 -16.24 -14.99 -8.12
CA SER A 6 -17.18 -15.98 -8.68
C SER A 6 -17.13 -16.08 -10.22
N ASN A 7 -16.85 -14.97 -10.90
CA ASN A 7 -17.01 -14.86 -12.34
C ASN A 7 -15.70 -14.76 -13.12
N GLN A 8 -14.61 -14.33 -12.48
CA GLN A 8 -13.35 -14.09 -13.20
C GLN A 8 -12.13 -14.12 -12.28
N THR A 9 -10.96 -14.22 -12.89
CA THR A 9 -9.68 -14.17 -12.23
C THR A 9 -8.92 -12.93 -12.67
N PHE A 10 -8.41 -12.18 -11.70
CA PHE A 10 -7.56 -11.01 -11.93
C PHE A 10 -6.12 -11.31 -11.56
N GLN A 11 -5.20 -10.65 -12.22
CA GLN A 11 -3.81 -10.61 -11.78
C GLN A 11 -3.53 -9.26 -11.13
N LEU A 12 -3.14 -9.28 -9.87
CA LEU A 12 -2.67 -8.10 -9.13
C LEU A 12 -1.15 -8.08 -9.15
N LEU A 13 -0.58 -7.08 -9.81
CA LEU A 13 0.85 -6.80 -9.75
C LEU A 13 1.11 -5.87 -8.58
N ILE A 14 2.06 -6.24 -7.73
CA ILE A 14 2.57 -5.43 -6.63
C ILE A 14 4.08 -5.37 -6.81
N SER A 15 4.63 -4.17 -6.97
CA SER A 15 6.05 -3.93 -7.10
C SER A 15 6.52 -2.97 -6.00
N ALA A 16 7.49 -3.40 -5.21
CA ALA A 16 8.22 -2.56 -4.26
C ALA A 16 9.60 -2.16 -4.80
N SER A 17 9.75 -2.10 -6.13
CA SER A 17 10.98 -1.63 -6.77
C SER A 17 11.29 -0.19 -6.36
N LEU A 18 12.58 0.13 -6.19
CA LEU A 18 13.02 1.45 -5.77
C LEU A 18 12.62 2.55 -6.76
N ASP A 19 12.66 2.23 -8.04
CA ASP A 19 12.45 3.20 -9.12
C ASP A 19 11.02 3.21 -9.65
N SER A 20 10.26 2.12 -9.45
CA SER A 20 8.94 1.94 -10.05
C SER A 20 7.99 1.15 -9.17
N SER A 21 7.90 1.55 -7.90
CA SER A 21 6.92 0.97 -6.97
C SER A 21 5.50 1.27 -7.44
N ARG A 22 4.66 0.23 -7.52
CA ARG A 22 3.29 0.36 -8.03
C ARG A 22 2.42 -0.83 -7.68
N ILE A 23 1.12 -0.62 -7.73
CA ILE A 23 0.11 -1.66 -7.61
C ILE A 23 -0.96 -1.43 -8.67
N TYR A 24 -1.31 -2.46 -9.43
CA TYR A 24 -2.40 -2.41 -10.42
C TYR A 24 -2.84 -3.80 -10.87
N LEU A 25 -4.03 -3.88 -11.43
CA LEU A 25 -4.52 -5.08 -12.11
C LEU A 25 -3.93 -5.15 -13.52
N THR A 26 -3.48 -6.32 -13.92
CA THR A 26 -2.87 -6.55 -15.23
C THR A 26 -3.38 -7.83 -15.89
N LYS A 27 -3.36 -7.84 -17.22
CA LYS A 27 -3.55 -9.05 -18.03
C LYS A 27 -2.23 -9.63 -18.54
N GLN A 28 -1.12 -8.95 -18.29
CA GLN A 28 0.20 -9.38 -18.72
C GLN A 28 0.62 -10.63 -17.95
N ALA A 29 1.05 -11.65 -18.66
CA ALA A 29 1.71 -12.80 -18.06
C ALA A 29 3.17 -12.46 -17.74
N PHE A 30 3.61 -12.86 -16.58
CA PHE A 30 5.01 -12.72 -16.14
C PHE A 30 5.60 -14.11 -15.97
N GLU A 31 6.82 -14.28 -16.43
CA GLU A 31 7.58 -15.48 -16.14
C GLU A 31 7.92 -15.55 -14.65
N ASN A 32 7.62 -16.68 -14.05
CA ASN A 32 7.95 -16.92 -12.66
C ASN A 32 9.36 -17.53 -12.56
N PRO A 33 10.17 -17.16 -11.57
CA PRO A 33 11.44 -17.83 -11.33
C PRO A 33 11.20 -19.31 -10.99
N GLN A 34 12.12 -20.18 -11.39
CA GLN A 34 12.04 -21.63 -11.10
C GLN A 34 11.96 -21.88 -9.59
N VAL A 35 12.69 -21.11 -8.79
CA VAL A 35 12.64 -21.17 -7.33
C VAL A 35 11.96 -19.89 -6.82
N PRO A 36 10.80 -20.02 -6.14
CA PRO A 36 10.12 -18.86 -5.55
C PRO A 36 10.97 -18.22 -4.46
N GLY A 37 10.95 -16.88 -4.39
CA GLY A 37 11.59 -16.16 -3.30
C GLY A 37 10.94 -16.45 -1.93
N ASN A 38 11.70 -16.30 -0.85
CA ASN A 38 11.26 -16.63 0.51
C ASN A 38 9.93 -15.95 0.89
N PHE A 39 9.78 -14.66 0.61
CA PHE A 39 8.54 -13.95 0.91
C PHE A 39 7.34 -14.49 0.13
N CYS A 40 7.54 -14.97 -1.11
CA CYS A 40 6.50 -15.63 -1.87
C CYS A 40 6.03 -16.93 -1.17
N MET A 41 6.96 -17.70 -0.61
CA MET A 41 6.63 -18.92 0.16
C MET A 41 5.87 -18.59 1.45
N ILE A 42 6.24 -17.51 2.12
CA ILE A 42 5.51 -16.99 3.28
C ILE A 42 4.08 -16.60 2.92
N LEU A 43 3.89 -15.84 1.83
CA LEU A 43 2.54 -15.49 1.38
C LEU A 43 1.70 -16.74 1.07
N ARG A 44 2.29 -17.73 0.38
CA ARG A 44 1.60 -19.00 0.12
C ARG A 44 1.19 -19.71 1.41
N LYS A 45 2.10 -19.76 2.38
CA LYS A 45 1.86 -20.44 3.65
C LYS A 45 0.69 -19.82 4.43
N TYR A 46 0.61 -18.49 4.48
CA TYR A 46 -0.30 -17.80 5.39
C TYR A 46 -1.59 -17.29 4.73
N ILE A 47 -1.56 -16.90 3.46
CA ILE A 47 -2.71 -16.25 2.83
C ILE A 47 -3.16 -16.88 1.51
N GLU A 48 -2.53 -17.97 1.06
CA GLU A 48 -3.01 -18.69 -0.11
C GLU A 48 -4.41 -19.27 0.17
N ARG A 49 -5.34 -19.05 -0.77
CA ARG A 49 -6.76 -19.42 -0.66
C ARG A 49 -7.55 -18.62 0.38
N GLY A 50 -6.95 -17.63 1.02
CA GLY A 50 -7.66 -16.72 1.91
C GLY A 50 -8.64 -15.82 1.16
N ILE A 51 -9.63 -15.31 1.89
CA ILE A 51 -10.67 -14.43 1.37
C ILE A 51 -10.31 -12.99 1.74
N ILE A 52 -10.22 -12.11 0.76
CA ILE A 52 -10.05 -10.69 1.01
C ILE A 52 -11.37 -10.15 1.54
N THR A 53 -11.39 -9.73 2.80
CA THR A 53 -12.56 -9.20 3.49
C THR A 53 -12.63 -7.67 3.40
N SER A 54 -11.48 -7.00 3.29
CA SER A 54 -11.45 -5.56 3.07
C SER A 54 -10.19 -5.11 2.33
N ILE A 55 -10.30 -3.98 1.64
CA ILE A 55 -9.18 -3.24 1.07
C ILE A 55 -9.37 -1.80 1.52
N SER A 56 -8.36 -1.24 2.18
CA SER A 56 -8.39 0.14 2.67
C SER A 56 -7.10 0.87 2.38
N GLN A 57 -7.18 2.18 2.27
CA GLN A 57 -6.03 3.07 2.23
C GLN A 57 -5.82 3.65 3.64
N TYR A 58 -4.58 3.69 4.09
CA TYR A 58 -4.26 4.30 5.37
C TYR A 58 -4.19 5.82 5.22
N GLN A 59 -5.20 6.50 5.77
CA GLN A 59 -5.38 7.95 5.61
C GLN A 59 -5.31 8.34 4.11
N ASN A 60 -4.61 9.42 3.76
CA ASN A 60 -4.36 9.81 2.36
C ASN A 60 -2.92 9.46 1.92
N ASP A 61 -2.30 8.49 2.57
CA ASP A 61 -0.96 8.04 2.22
C ASP A 61 -0.98 6.93 1.15
N ARG A 62 0.16 6.71 0.53
CA ARG A 62 0.38 5.66 -0.47
C ARG A 62 0.60 4.30 0.19
N LEU A 63 -0.28 3.95 1.13
CA LEU A 63 -0.29 2.72 1.88
C LEU A 63 -1.65 2.05 1.77
N ILE A 64 -1.65 0.83 1.22
CA ILE A 64 -2.85 0.02 1.00
C ILE A 64 -2.78 -1.20 1.89
N ILE A 65 -3.89 -1.52 2.54
CA ILE A 65 -4.05 -2.66 3.44
C ILE A 65 -5.09 -3.61 2.87
N PHE A 66 -4.69 -4.85 2.63
CA PHE A 66 -5.61 -5.95 2.34
C PHE A 66 -5.80 -6.76 3.61
N THR A 67 -7.01 -6.85 4.12
CA THR A 67 -7.36 -7.78 5.18
C THR A 67 -7.80 -9.09 4.56
N ILE A 68 -7.21 -10.19 5.01
CA ILE A 68 -7.38 -11.51 4.42
C ILE A 68 -7.72 -12.49 5.54
N ASN A 69 -8.92 -13.04 5.45
CA ASN A 69 -9.39 -14.07 6.36
C ASN A 69 -9.03 -15.45 5.80
N THR A 70 -8.49 -16.30 6.64
CA THR A 70 -8.07 -17.66 6.30
C THR A 70 -7.99 -18.53 7.55
N TYR A 71 -7.42 -19.72 7.43
CA TYR A 71 -7.17 -20.61 8.57
C TYR A 71 -5.68 -20.65 8.91
N ASN A 72 -5.37 -20.59 10.20
CA ASN A 72 -4.01 -20.77 10.69
C ASN A 72 -3.57 -22.25 10.63
N GLU A 73 -2.35 -22.53 11.04
CA GLU A 73 -1.80 -23.90 11.05
C GLU A 73 -2.55 -24.87 11.99
N MET A 74 -3.29 -24.36 12.97
CA MET A 74 -4.10 -25.15 13.91
C MET A 74 -5.52 -25.39 13.38
N GLY A 75 -5.87 -24.77 12.25
CA GLY A 75 -7.21 -24.85 11.66
C GLY A 75 -8.19 -23.82 12.21
N ASP A 76 -7.74 -22.88 13.05
CA ASP A 76 -8.57 -21.80 13.54
C ASP A 76 -8.65 -20.67 12.53
N ASN A 77 -9.77 -19.94 12.56
CA ASN A 77 -9.96 -18.75 11.73
C ASN A 77 -8.99 -17.65 12.16
N ALA A 78 -8.31 -17.03 11.21
CA ALA A 78 -7.30 -16.00 11.46
C ALA A 78 -7.33 -14.90 10.40
N ASP A 79 -7.12 -13.68 10.83
CA ASP A 79 -6.99 -12.52 9.96
C ASP A 79 -5.53 -12.11 9.79
N TYR A 80 -5.13 -12.01 8.54
CA TYR A 80 -3.83 -11.46 8.16
C TYR A 80 -4.01 -10.18 7.39
N ARG A 81 -3.04 -9.27 7.51
CA ARG A 81 -3.03 -8.03 6.72
C ARG A 81 -1.79 -7.99 5.85
N LEU A 82 -2.02 -7.85 4.54
CA LEU A 82 -0.97 -7.57 3.57
C LEU A 82 -0.91 -6.05 3.38
N ILE A 83 0.15 -5.45 3.86
CA ILE A 83 0.38 -4.01 3.82
C ILE A 83 1.32 -3.71 2.67
N ILE A 84 0.92 -2.78 1.80
CA ILE A 84 1.65 -2.38 0.61
C ILE A 84 1.97 -0.90 0.75
N GLU A 85 3.24 -0.60 0.95
CA GLU A 85 3.78 0.75 1.05
C GLU A 85 4.40 1.16 -0.30
N ILE A 86 3.87 2.20 -0.94
CA ILE A 86 4.36 2.72 -2.22
C ILE A 86 5.02 4.08 -1.96
N MET A 87 6.21 4.04 -1.36
CA MET A 87 6.91 5.22 -0.83
C MET A 87 8.31 5.40 -1.46
N GLY A 88 8.43 5.16 -2.77
CA GLY A 88 9.71 5.27 -3.47
C GLY A 88 10.76 4.34 -2.86
N ARG A 89 11.86 4.88 -2.38
CA ARG A 89 12.95 4.10 -1.78
C ARG A 89 12.54 3.28 -0.55
N ASN A 90 11.49 3.70 0.14
CA ASN A 90 10.96 3.03 1.33
C ASN A 90 9.79 2.09 1.02
N SER A 91 9.53 1.83 -0.27
CA SER A 91 8.46 0.92 -0.67
C SER A 91 8.70 -0.49 -0.15
N ASN A 92 7.63 -1.12 0.35
CA ASN A 92 7.70 -2.46 0.93
C ASN A 92 6.36 -3.19 0.77
N VAL A 93 6.41 -4.51 0.92
CA VAL A 93 5.23 -5.36 1.07
C VAL A 93 5.43 -6.19 2.32
N ILE A 94 4.51 -6.08 3.26
CA ILE A 94 4.66 -6.59 4.61
C ILE A 94 3.44 -7.44 4.95
N LEU A 95 3.64 -8.65 5.46
CA LEU A 95 2.58 -9.48 6.00
C LEU A 95 2.60 -9.42 7.52
N ILE A 96 1.45 -9.10 8.13
CA ILE A 96 1.27 -9.06 9.57
C ILE A 96 0.09 -9.93 9.99
N ASN A 97 0.10 -10.39 11.25
CA ASN A 97 -1.01 -11.09 11.86
C ASN A 97 -2.01 -10.12 12.54
N GLU A 98 -3.05 -10.67 13.17
CA GLU A 98 -4.07 -9.92 13.90
C GLU A 98 -3.51 -9.08 15.06
N ASP A 99 -2.43 -9.55 15.72
CA ASP A 99 -1.73 -8.84 16.81
C ASP A 99 -0.79 -7.73 16.32
N ASN A 100 -0.84 -7.34 15.06
CA ASN A 100 0.11 -6.43 14.42
C ASN A 100 1.56 -6.91 14.41
N LYS A 101 1.81 -8.21 14.57
CA LYS A 101 3.16 -8.74 14.49
C LYS A 101 3.54 -9.04 13.04
N ILE A 102 4.71 -8.58 12.64
CA ILE A 102 5.26 -8.83 11.31
C ILE A 102 5.60 -10.31 11.19
N ILE A 103 5.01 -10.97 10.20
CA ILE A 103 5.35 -12.34 9.81
C ILE A 103 6.60 -12.29 8.96
N ASP A 104 6.57 -11.51 7.87
CA ASP A 104 7.74 -11.21 7.05
C ASP A 104 7.44 -10.04 6.09
N SER A 105 8.43 -9.64 5.32
CA SER A 105 8.34 -8.59 4.32
C SER A 105 9.23 -8.87 3.12
N ILE A 106 8.93 -8.24 2.00
CA ILE A 106 9.77 -8.35 0.80
C ILE A 106 11.15 -7.73 1.01
N ARG A 107 11.22 -6.71 1.88
CA ARG A 107 12.46 -6.07 2.30
C ARG A 107 12.47 -5.91 3.83
N ARG A 108 13.43 -6.56 4.48
CA ARG A 108 13.64 -6.39 5.92
C ARG A 108 14.43 -5.14 6.20
N VAL A 109 13.98 -4.36 7.18
CA VAL A 109 14.63 -3.14 7.65
C VAL A 109 15.05 -3.37 9.10
N PRO A 110 16.33 -3.62 9.37
CA PRO A 110 16.81 -3.82 10.73
C PRO A 110 16.77 -2.52 11.54
N PRO A 111 16.74 -2.60 12.88
CA PRO A 111 16.89 -1.43 13.73
C PRO A 111 18.26 -0.79 13.53
N THR A 112 18.30 0.54 13.47
CA THR A 112 19.52 1.34 13.44
C THR A 112 19.37 2.52 14.39
N GLU A 113 20.46 3.14 14.81
CA GLU A 113 20.45 4.29 15.71
C GLU A 113 19.58 5.45 15.21
N ASN A 114 19.44 5.58 13.90
CA ASN A 114 18.69 6.67 13.26
C ASN A 114 17.31 6.26 12.74
N ASN A 115 16.87 5.02 13.01
CA ASN A 115 15.59 4.53 12.50
C ASN A 115 14.81 3.82 13.59
N ASN A 116 13.79 4.50 14.12
CA ASN A 116 12.87 3.95 15.11
C ASN A 116 11.83 2.99 14.50
N ARG A 117 11.73 2.92 13.16
CA ARG A 117 10.84 2.05 12.44
C ARG A 117 11.61 0.94 11.77
N TYR A 118 11.53 -0.25 12.33
CA TYR A 118 12.16 -1.44 11.78
C TYR A 118 11.11 -2.45 11.30
N ILE A 119 11.44 -3.22 10.25
CA ILE A 119 10.54 -4.19 9.63
C ILE A 119 11.28 -5.54 9.60
N ILE A 120 11.11 -6.29 10.66
CA ILE A 120 11.68 -7.63 10.85
C ILE A 120 10.63 -8.58 11.43
N PRO A 121 10.73 -9.89 11.19
CA PRO A 121 9.80 -10.88 11.75
C PRO A 121 9.65 -10.74 13.26
N LYS A 122 8.43 -10.95 13.76
CA LYS A 122 8.02 -10.86 15.17
C LYS A 122 7.98 -9.45 15.76
N ALA A 123 8.53 -8.44 15.12
CA ALA A 123 8.37 -7.05 15.55
C ALA A 123 6.91 -6.60 15.39
N THR A 124 6.50 -5.64 16.21
CA THR A 124 5.20 -4.98 16.03
C THR A 124 5.30 -4.03 14.83
N TYR A 125 4.37 -4.14 13.90
CA TYR A 125 4.29 -3.21 12.79
C TYR A 125 3.87 -1.83 13.30
N VAL A 126 4.63 -0.81 12.90
CA VAL A 126 4.34 0.59 13.18
C VAL A 126 4.10 1.28 11.84
N PHE A 127 3.00 2.00 11.74
CA PHE A 127 2.71 2.80 10.55
C PHE A 127 3.79 3.87 10.34
N PRO A 128 4.07 4.26 9.09
CA PRO A 128 4.95 5.38 8.82
C PRO A 128 4.47 6.61 9.58
N ILE A 129 5.43 7.37 10.15
CA ILE A 129 5.11 8.63 10.82
C ILE A 129 4.58 9.57 9.73
N GLN A 130 3.35 9.99 9.89
CA GLN A 130 2.83 11.10 9.11
C GLN A 130 3.24 12.38 9.81
N ASN A 131 3.75 13.33 9.03
CA ASN A 131 3.85 14.71 9.49
C ASN A 131 2.43 15.17 9.85
N ASP A 132 2.29 16.17 10.74
CA ASP A 132 1.02 16.75 11.18
C ASP A 132 0.26 17.45 10.02
N LEU A 133 0.13 16.74 8.89
CA LEU A 133 -0.54 17.22 7.70
C LEU A 133 -2.04 16.94 7.81
N LEU A 134 -2.81 17.91 7.38
CA LEU A 134 -4.27 17.89 7.41
C LEU A 134 -4.83 16.99 6.31
N ASN A 135 -5.92 16.30 6.61
CA ASN A 135 -6.66 15.57 5.60
C ASN A 135 -7.43 16.58 4.70
N PRO A 136 -7.12 16.68 3.40
CA PRO A 136 -7.75 17.67 2.53
C PRO A 136 -9.25 17.40 2.29
N PHE A 137 -9.77 16.23 2.65
CA PHE A 137 -11.19 15.90 2.54
C PHE A 137 -12.01 16.26 3.80
N GLU A 138 -11.35 16.59 4.91
CA GLU A 138 -11.98 16.81 6.22
C GLU A 138 -11.88 18.26 6.72
N VAL A 139 -11.08 19.08 6.08
CA VAL A 139 -10.85 20.48 6.49
C VAL A 139 -11.27 21.48 5.43
N ASP A 140 -11.61 22.70 5.87
CA ASP A 140 -11.92 23.80 4.97
C ASP A 140 -10.67 24.42 4.33
N ASP A 141 -10.81 25.11 3.17
CA ASP A 141 -9.73 25.63 2.31
C ASP A 141 -8.90 26.78 2.90
N SER A 142 -8.83 26.90 4.19
CA SER A 142 -8.15 28.02 4.88
C SER A 142 -6.65 27.81 5.12
N TYR A 143 -6.11 26.66 4.73
CA TYR A 143 -4.73 26.27 5.03
C TYR A 143 -3.83 26.31 3.78
N PRO A 144 -2.53 26.63 3.94
CA PRO A 144 -1.57 26.52 2.84
C PRO A 144 -1.54 25.09 2.28
N MET A 145 -1.47 24.95 0.94
CA MET A 145 -1.46 23.65 0.25
C MET A 145 -0.39 22.68 0.78
N ALA A 146 0.73 23.21 1.25
CA ALA A 146 1.81 22.39 1.83
C ALA A 146 1.43 21.67 3.13
N ASN A 147 0.34 22.09 3.77
CA ASN A 147 -0.15 21.50 5.02
C ASN A 147 -1.10 20.31 4.79
N TYR A 148 -1.44 20.00 3.54
CA TYR A 148 -2.35 18.90 3.24
C TYR A 148 -1.62 17.61 2.90
N GLN A 149 -2.15 16.51 3.38
CA GLN A 149 -1.72 15.17 3.02
C GLN A 149 -1.91 14.92 1.51
N GLY A 150 -0.94 14.27 0.88
CA GLY A 150 -1.04 13.89 -0.52
C GLY A 150 -0.80 15.05 -1.52
N ILE A 151 -0.78 16.31 -1.09
CA ILE A 151 -0.58 17.48 -1.94
C ILE A 151 0.92 17.81 -2.06
N ALA A 152 1.66 16.97 -2.78
CA ALA A 152 3.08 17.20 -3.06
C ALA A 152 3.29 18.37 -4.06
N LYS A 153 4.52 18.87 -4.18
CA LYS A 153 4.85 20.05 -4.99
C LYS A 153 4.34 19.99 -6.44
N VAL A 154 4.34 18.82 -7.06
CA VAL A 154 3.80 18.64 -8.42
C VAL A 154 2.30 18.92 -8.45
N ILE A 155 1.56 18.40 -7.46
CA ILE A 155 0.11 18.63 -7.33
C ILE A 155 -0.18 20.09 -6.96
N GLN A 156 0.63 20.70 -6.10
CA GLN A 156 0.51 22.12 -5.78
C GLN A 156 0.62 23.00 -7.04
N ASN A 157 1.59 22.71 -7.90
CA ASN A 157 1.74 23.42 -9.19
C ASN A 157 0.51 23.20 -10.09
N GLU A 158 -0.02 21.99 -10.13
CA GLU A 158 -1.24 21.69 -10.89
C GLU A 158 -2.44 22.50 -10.38
N ILE A 159 -2.63 22.51 -9.06
CA ILE A 159 -3.71 23.27 -8.41
C ILE A 159 -3.57 24.77 -8.69
N MET A 160 -2.36 25.32 -8.61
CA MET A 160 -2.12 26.73 -8.90
C MET A 160 -2.38 27.09 -10.36
N ASN A 161 -1.96 26.23 -11.29
CA ASN A 161 -2.03 26.54 -12.72
C ASN A 161 -3.41 26.37 -13.33
N TYR A 162 -4.22 25.42 -12.80
CA TYR A 162 -5.48 25.01 -13.44
C TYR A 162 -6.71 25.14 -12.54
N TYR A 163 -6.52 25.39 -11.24
CA TYR A 163 -7.61 25.45 -10.27
C TYR A 163 -7.57 26.72 -9.39
N ASP A 164 -6.80 27.72 -9.79
CA ASP A 164 -6.66 29.01 -9.07
C ASP A 164 -6.27 28.87 -7.58
N GLY A 165 -5.53 27.81 -7.25
CA GLY A 165 -5.15 27.49 -5.86
C GLY A 165 -6.23 26.77 -5.05
N ASP A 166 -7.38 26.47 -5.62
CA ASP A 166 -8.52 25.84 -4.96
C ASP A 166 -8.34 24.30 -4.88
N VAL A 167 -8.00 23.82 -3.68
CA VAL A 167 -7.78 22.41 -3.40
C VAL A 167 -9.07 21.60 -3.54
N LYS A 168 -10.22 22.14 -3.10
CA LYS A 168 -11.51 21.43 -3.20
C LYS A 168 -11.92 21.21 -4.63
N LYS A 169 -11.83 22.26 -5.43
CA LYS A 169 -12.12 22.17 -6.86
C LYS A 169 -11.23 21.14 -7.57
N PHE A 170 -9.96 21.04 -7.18
CA PHE A 170 -9.07 19.99 -7.68
C PHE A 170 -9.53 18.60 -7.26
N LEU A 171 -9.89 18.39 -5.97
CA LEU A 171 -10.30 17.09 -5.43
C LEU A 171 -11.66 16.62 -5.97
N GLU A 172 -12.56 17.56 -6.28
CA GLU A 172 -13.88 17.26 -6.88
C GLU A 172 -13.77 16.85 -8.36
N ASN A 173 -12.67 17.21 -9.01
CA ASN A 173 -12.45 16.84 -10.40
C ASN A 173 -12.16 15.34 -10.56
N LYS A 174 -12.93 14.70 -11.42
CA LYS A 174 -12.67 13.30 -11.78
C LYS A 174 -11.37 13.20 -12.57
N ILE A 175 -10.37 12.56 -11.98
CA ILE A 175 -9.15 12.19 -12.70
C ILE A 175 -9.53 11.17 -13.77
N VAL A 176 -9.53 11.59 -15.02
CA VAL A 176 -9.68 10.70 -16.18
C VAL A 176 -8.26 10.31 -16.62
N PRO A 177 -7.87 9.03 -16.47
CA PRO A 177 -6.56 8.58 -16.94
C PRO A 177 -6.44 8.83 -18.45
N ASN A 178 -5.44 9.58 -18.87
CA ASN A 178 -5.14 9.79 -20.27
C ASN A 178 -3.75 9.19 -20.58
N ILE A 179 -3.65 8.50 -21.71
CA ILE A 179 -2.37 7.99 -22.19
C ILE A 179 -1.81 9.06 -23.12
N TYR A 180 -0.77 9.74 -22.67
CA TYR A 180 0.02 10.60 -23.52
C TYR A 180 1.02 9.73 -24.30
N THR A 181 0.88 9.70 -25.59
CA THR A 181 1.81 9.03 -26.53
C THR A 181 2.92 9.98 -26.92
#